data_4b40ab8495b4d13a207bc11d83dab153
#
_entry.id   4b40ab8495b4d13a207bc11d83dab153
#
_cell.length_a   1.000
_cell.length_b   1.000
_cell.length_c   1.000
_cell.angle_alpha   90.00
_cell.angle_beta   90.00
_cell.angle_gamma   90.00
#
_symmetry.space_group_name_H-M   'P 1'
#
loop_
_entity.id
_entity.type
_entity.pdbx_description
1 polymer ?
#
loop_
_entity_poly.entity_id
_entity_poly.type
_entity_poly.pdbx_seq_one_letter_code
_entity_poly.pdbx_strand_id
1 'polypeptide(L)'
;MKVANEAVRNIHSLGLFSNIEIMPVPDEKKEGGVIVEVKLQEADQKSVDVSADWSIVPGPGGYPSLASFQPSGTVSFEHRNIKGLNRSLIGSVTTSNFLNPEDDLSFKLEYVHPYLDGVNNPRNRTFKTSIFNSSKLSPVFTGGPGFEEAVAPILVDRAGVKATITEDFTRQSKLTYGVVLEEITTRDENGKISSNGQVLLPNGGINVNGPPTTLSGTGIDRVAFLQGNITQDNTKFVNGAIVGDRKIFQVDQGLGIGSNSPLFNRHQLTLTKFIPLRQVEEGPGKPQPPVLVLHGHYAGCVGDLPGYDAFALGGPNSVRGYTKGELGAARNIVEVGAEVRVPIKNTQVYAFAEHGNDLGSSKDVKGNPTAAFRRKGHGSSYGVGVKLGQIRAEYAVDHNCGTGALSLQFGERY
;
A
#
# COMPACT_ATOMS: atom_id res chain seq x y z
N MET A 1 39.87 9.97 12.96
CA MET A 1 38.86 8.87 12.93
C MET A 1 37.42 9.33 12.72
N LYS A 2 36.88 10.32 13.45
CA LYS A 2 35.47 10.77 13.25
C LYS A 2 35.19 11.22 11.80
N VAL A 3 36.05 12.05 11.22
CA VAL A 3 35.88 12.57 9.84
C VAL A 3 35.96 11.46 8.80
N ALA A 4 36.86 10.49 8.96
CA ALA A 4 36.97 9.34 8.06
C ALA A 4 35.71 8.46 8.11
N ASN A 5 35.19 8.19 9.30
CA ASN A 5 33.94 7.43 9.46
C ASN A 5 32.73 8.17 8.89
N GLU A 6 32.71 9.49 8.95
CA GLU A 6 31.66 10.32 8.35
C GLU A 6 31.76 10.29 6.82
N ALA A 7 32.97 10.36 6.26
CA ALA A 7 33.22 10.20 4.83
C ALA A 7 32.78 8.81 4.32
N VAL A 8 33.15 7.72 5.02
CA VAL A 8 32.67 6.36 4.69
C VAL A 8 31.16 6.31 4.68
N ARG A 9 30.51 6.86 5.71
CA ARG A 9 29.06 6.87 5.82
C ARG A 9 28.41 7.62 4.67
N ASN A 10 28.94 8.78 4.29
CA ASN A 10 28.44 9.58 3.19
C ASN A 10 28.61 8.87 1.84
N ILE A 11 29.76 8.24 1.61
CA ILE A 11 29.99 7.44 0.40
C ILE A 11 29.06 6.22 0.36
N HIS A 12 28.92 5.52 1.47
CA HIS A 12 28.01 4.37 1.59
C HIS A 12 26.54 4.75 1.36
N SER A 13 26.13 5.94 1.82
CA SER A 13 24.74 6.43 1.65
C SER A 13 24.36 6.67 0.20
N LEU A 14 25.34 6.83 -0.71
CA LEU A 14 25.10 6.94 -2.15
C LEU A 14 24.56 5.64 -2.76
N GLY A 15 24.82 4.48 -2.13
CA GLY A 15 24.39 3.17 -2.64
C GLY A 15 25.04 2.74 -3.96
N LEU A 16 26.14 3.39 -4.35
CA LEU A 16 26.82 3.17 -5.63
C LEU A 16 27.97 2.17 -5.55
N PHE A 17 28.44 1.84 -4.35
CA PHE A 17 29.64 1.05 -4.14
C PHE A 17 29.34 -0.22 -3.36
N SER A 18 29.86 -1.34 -3.84
CA SER A 18 29.76 -2.65 -3.19
C SER A 18 30.81 -2.84 -2.09
N ASN A 19 31.96 -2.18 -2.23
CA ASN A 19 33.02 -2.19 -1.22
C ASN A 19 33.63 -0.79 -1.08
N ILE A 20 33.92 -0.39 0.15
CA ILE A 20 34.52 0.89 0.51
C ILE A 20 35.62 0.62 1.52
N GLU A 21 36.88 0.82 1.14
CA GLU A 21 38.03 0.71 2.02
C GLU A 21 38.71 2.06 2.17
N ILE A 22 38.94 2.47 3.41
CA ILE A 22 39.68 3.69 3.72
C ILE A 22 40.91 3.29 4.52
N MET A 23 42.09 3.52 3.95
CA MET A 23 43.40 3.20 4.57
C MET A 23 44.19 4.49 4.77
N PRO A 24 44.63 4.81 6.00
CA PRO A 24 45.61 5.85 6.23
C PRO A 24 47.00 5.31 5.89
N VAL A 25 47.71 5.98 4.97
CA VAL A 25 49.06 5.66 4.55
C VAL A 25 49.99 6.83 4.96
N PRO A 26 51.19 6.59 5.52
CA PRO A 26 52.12 7.66 5.80
C PRO A 26 52.50 8.47 4.54
N ASP A 27 52.56 9.79 4.67
CA ASP A 27 53.00 10.65 3.56
C ASP A 27 54.54 10.66 3.47
N GLU A 28 55.06 10.07 2.42
CA GLU A 28 56.52 10.07 2.19
C GLU A 28 57.13 11.45 1.91
N LYS A 29 56.29 12.47 1.59
CA LYS A 29 56.71 13.83 1.24
C LYS A 29 56.66 14.80 2.40
N LYS A 30 55.91 14.46 3.49
CA LYS A 30 55.76 15.31 4.67
C LYS A 30 55.93 14.47 5.94
N GLU A 31 56.95 14.76 6.72
CA GLU A 31 57.19 14.11 8.00
C GLU A 31 55.96 14.31 8.93
N GLY A 32 55.34 13.23 9.39
CA GLY A 32 54.11 13.25 10.16
C GLY A 32 52.82 13.46 9.37
N GLY A 33 52.86 13.53 8.03
CA GLY A 33 51.70 13.59 7.15
C GLY A 33 51.01 12.21 6.98
N VAL A 34 49.71 12.22 6.81
CA VAL A 34 48.94 11.01 6.51
C VAL A 34 48.13 11.25 5.24
N ILE A 35 48.30 10.37 4.27
CA ILE A 35 47.48 10.30 3.06
C ILE A 35 46.35 9.33 3.34
N VAL A 36 45.12 9.74 3.05
CA VAL A 36 43.95 8.88 3.17
C VAL A 36 43.67 8.29 1.78
N GLU A 37 43.98 7.01 1.58
CA GLU A 37 43.64 6.28 0.38
C GLU A 37 42.24 5.72 0.49
N VAL A 38 41.39 6.02 -0.51
CA VAL A 38 40.01 5.51 -0.57
C VAL A 38 39.91 4.59 -1.78
N LYS A 39 39.71 3.30 -1.54
CA LYS A 39 39.44 2.30 -2.57
C LYS A 39 37.94 2.04 -2.63
N LEU A 40 37.37 2.20 -3.82
CA LEU A 40 35.95 2.05 -4.07
C LEU A 40 35.77 0.98 -5.15
N GLN A 41 34.86 0.06 -4.91
CA GLN A 41 34.40 -0.89 -5.91
C GLN A 41 32.96 -0.52 -6.27
N GLU A 42 32.70 -0.15 -7.52
CA GLU A 42 31.35 0.17 -7.97
C GLU A 42 30.46 -1.06 -7.89
N ALA A 43 29.21 -0.86 -7.49
CA ALA A 43 28.15 -1.86 -7.56
C ALA A 43 27.67 -2.01 -9.01
N ASP A 44 27.04 -3.14 -9.33
CA ASP A 44 26.45 -3.36 -10.64
C ASP A 44 25.46 -2.26 -10.99
N GLN A 45 25.64 -1.65 -12.16
CA GLN A 45 24.78 -0.56 -12.62
C GLN A 45 23.40 -1.03 -13.07
N LYS A 46 23.26 -2.31 -13.38
CA LYS A 46 22.01 -2.91 -13.84
C LYS A 46 21.64 -4.06 -12.93
N SER A 47 20.43 -4.06 -12.45
CA SER A 47 19.87 -5.15 -11.65
C SER A 47 18.47 -5.52 -12.14
N VAL A 48 18.11 -6.78 -11.94
CA VAL A 48 16.76 -7.28 -12.11
C VAL A 48 16.36 -7.85 -10.76
N ASP A 49 15.30 -7.30 -10.20
CA ASP A 49 14.72 -7.78 -8.95
C ASP A 49 13.36 -8.42 -9.25
N VAL A 50 13.16 -9.60 -8.70
CA VAL A 50 11.90 -10.32 -8.78
C VAL A 50 11.38 -10.53 -7.37
N SER A 51 10.27 -9.91 -7.05
CA SER A 51 9.54 -10.19 -5.81
C SER A 51 8.30 -11.00 -6.15
N ALA A 52 8.06 -12.05 -5.39
CA ALA A 52 6.87 -12.88 -5.50
C ALA A 52 6.25 -13.03 -4.12
N ASP A 53 4.97 -12.74 -4.04
CA ASP A 53 4.14 -12.93 -2.87
C ASP A 53 2.99 -13.85 -3.22
N TRP A 54 2.36 -14.41 -2.23
CA TRP A 54 1.16 -15.21 -2.44
C TRP A 54 0.20 -15.03 -1.25
N SER A 55 -1.07 -15.15 -1.55
CA SER A 55 -2.12 -15.16 -0.54
C SER A 55 -3.18 -16.20 -0.90
N ILE A 56 -3.83 -16.73 0.10
CA ILE A 56 -5.05 -17.49 -0.04
C ILE A 56 -6.11 -16.68 0.69
N VAL A 57 -7.05 -16.12 -0.07
CA VAL A 57 -8.17 -15.36 0.47
C VAL A 57 -9.37 -16.28 0.65
N PRO A 58 -10.33 -15.97 1.52
CA PRO A 58 -11.55 -16.76 1.63
C PRO A 58 -12.31 -16.79 0.31
N GLY A 59 -12.64 -18.00 -0.14
CA GLY A 59 -13.54 -18.21 -1.26
C GLY A 59 -15.01 -18.24 -0.83
N PRO A 60 -15.94 -18.55 -1.72
CA PRO A 60 -17.36 -18.70 -1.40
C PRO A 60 -17.57 -19.64 -0.20
N GLY A 61 -18.37 -19.22 0.78
CA GLY A 61 -18.60 -19.98 2.00
C GLY A 61 -17.47 -19.93 3.04
N GLY A 62 -16.45 -19.05 2.86
CA GLY A 62 -15.38 -18.84 3.83
C GLY A 62 -14.25 -19.87 3.81
N TYR A 63 -14.28 -20.84 2.89
CA TYR A 63 -13.25 -21.87 2.78
C TYR A 63 -12.24 -21.52 1.69
N PRO A 64 -10.94 -21.82 1.89
CA PRO A 64 -9.95 -21.65 0.84
C PRO A 64 -10.23 -22.63 -0.30
N SER A 65 -10.17 -22.15 -1.52
CA SER A 65 -10.28 -22.95 -2.76
C SER A 65 -9.07 -22.70 -3.63
N LEU A 66 -8.88 -23.49 -4.68
CA LEU A 66 -7.81 -23.23 -5.65
C LEU A 66 -8.00 -21.88 -6.36
N ALA A 67 -9.25 -21.47 -6.57
CA ALA A 67 -9.59 -20.17 -7.16
C ALA A 67 -9.27 -18.99 -6.20
N SER A 68 -9.14 -19.25 -4.91
CA SER A 68 -8.77 -18.23 -3.92
C SER A 68 -7.26 -18.05 -3.73
N PHE A 69 -6.43 -18.86 -4.38
CA PHE A 69 -4.99 -18.72 -4.39
C PHE A 69 -4.58 -17.61 -5.35
N GLN A 70 -3.94 -16.57 -4.83
CA GLN A 70 -3.52 -15.38 -5.57
C GLN A 70 -2.00 -15.22 -5.47
N PRO A 71 -1.24 -15.81 -6.40
CA PRO A 71 0.19 -15.56 -6.51
C PRO A 71 0.39 -14.20 -7.18
N SER A 72 1.06 -13.31 -6.50
CA SER A 72 1.33 -11.94 -6.94
C SER A 72 2.84 -11.69 -7.03
N GLY A 73 3.23 -10.64 -7.70
CA GLY A 73 4.62 -10.22 -7.67
C GLY A 73 4.94 -9.08 -8.62
N THR A 74 6.17 -8.65 -8.50
CA THR A 74 6.75 -7.56 -9.29
C THR A 74 8.05 -8.02 -9.89
N VAL A 75 8.21 -7.80 -11.18
CA VAL A 75 9.50 -7.87 -11.86
C VAL A 75 9.95 -6.45 -12.14
N SER A 76 11.10 -6.06 -11.63
CA SER A 76 11.67 -4.74 -11.84
C SER A 76 13.08 -4.83 -12.44
N PHE A 77 13.33 -3.95 -13.39
CA PHE A 77 14.65 -3.70 -13.95
C PHE A 77 15.10 -2.32 -13.53
N GLU A 78 16.27 -2.22 -12.93
CA GLU A 78 16.86 -0.95 -12.52
C GLU A 78 18.18 -0.72 -13.27
N HIS A 79 18.34 0.50 -13.80
CA HIS A 79 19.61 1.00 -14.29
C HIS A 79 20.04 2.18 -13.40
N ARG A 80 21.02 1.93 -12.56
CA ARG A 80 21.58 2.90 -11.58
C ARG A 80 22.70 3.73 -12.17
N ASN A 81 22.96 4.84 -11.50
CA ASN A 81 24.13 5.70 -11.78
C ASN A 81 24.25 6.14 -13.23
N ILE A 82 23.13 6.52 -13.85
CA ILE A 82 23.10 6.95 -15.25
C ILE A 82 24.10 8.10 -15.45
N LYS A 83 25.06 7.92 -16.34
CA LYS A 83 26.14 8.88 -16.65
C LYS A 83 26.96 9.32 -15.42
N GLY A 84 27.06 8.52 -14.38
CA GLY A 84 27.80 8.86 -13.16
C GLY A 84 27.13 9.91 -12.26
N LEU A 85 25.84 10.17 -12.45
CA LEU A 85 25.10 11.24 -11.75
C LEU A 85 24.23 10.73 -10.60
N ASN A 86 24.41 9.50 -10.17
CA ASN A 86 23.58 8.84 -9.14
C ASN A 86 22.08 8.88 -9.44
N ARG A 87 21.69 8.83 -10.70
CA ARG A 87 20.30 8.83 -11.16
C ARG A 87 19.93 7.42 -11.60
N SER A 88 18.70 7.01 -11.33
CA SER A 88 18.23 5.67 -11.70
C SER A 88 16.99 5.75 -12.59
N LEU A 89 16.88 4.77 -13.47
CA LEU A 89 15.69 4.47 -14.24
C LEU A 89 15.21 3.08 -13.85
N ILE A 90 13.95 2.97 -13.41
CA ILE A 90 13.37 1.73 -12.93
C ILE A 90 12.13 1.44 -13.78
N GLY A 91 12.15 0.29 -14.47
CA GLY A 91 10.97 -0.25 -15.14
C GLY A 91 10.41 -1.40 -14.32
N SER A 92 9.11 -1.42 -14.03
CA SER A 92 8.49 -2.50 -13.27
C SER A 92 7.17 -2.96 -13.88
N VAL A 93 6.91 -4.25 -13.76
CA VAL A 93 5.66 -4.90 -14.10
C VAL A 93 5.18 -5.62 -12.85
N THR A 94 3.97 -5.32 -12.42
CA THR A 94 3.36 -5.89 -11.23
C THR A 94 2.01 -6.52 -11.57
N THR A 95 1.74 -7.70 -11.02
CA THR A 95 0.41 -8.31 -11.04
C THR A 95 0.06 -8.83 -9.65
N SER A 96 -1.19 -8.71 -9.26
CA SER A 96 -1.71 -9.32 -8.03
C SER A 96 -2.17 -10.76 -8.22
N ASN A 97 -2.20 -11.25 -9.46
CA ASN A 97 -2.54 -12.63 -9.76
C ASN A 97 -1.83 -13.13 -11.03
N PHE A 98 -0.77 -13.94 -10.86
CA PHE A 98 -0.06 -14.55 -11.97
C PHE A 98 -0.90 -15.57 -12.76
N LEU A 99 -1.94 -16.13 -12.15
CA LEU A 99 -2.81 -17.11 -12.80
C LEU A 99 -3.82 -16.42 -13.75
N ASN A 100 -4.14 -15.16 -13.47
CA ASN A 100 -5.04 -14.35 -14.27
C ASN A 100 -4.53 -12.90 -14.35
N PRO A 101 -3.41 -12.65 -15.05
CA PRO A 101 -2.76 -11.34 -15.06
C PRO A 101 -3.58 -10.25 -15.75
N GLU A 102 -4.59 -10.60 -16.54
CA GLU A 102 -5.48 -9.64 -17.21
C GLU A 102 -6.30 -8.82 -16.20
N ASP A 103 -6.60 -9.40 -15.03
CA ASP A 103 -7.43 -8.76 -14.00
C ASP A 103 -6.71 -7.68 -13.22
N ASP A 104 -5.38 -7.70 -13.18
CA ASP A 104 -4.58 -6.73 -12.42
C ASP A 104 -3.14 -6.68 -12.93
N LEU A 105 -2.93 -5.95 -14.01
CA LEU A 105 -1.61 -5.73 -14.58
C LEU A 105 -1.21 -4.26 -14.47
N SER A 106 -0.02 -4.01 -13.95
CA SER A 106 0.49 -2.66 -13.77
C SER A 106 1.88 -2.52 -14.36
N PHE A 107 2.07 -1.49 -15.17
CA PHE A 107 3.36 -1.10 -15.73
C PHE A 107 3.77 0.25 -15.15
N LYS A 108 5.02 0.38 -14.76
CA LYS A 108 5.57 1.64 -14.26
C LYS A 108 6.99 1.85 -14.78
N LEU A 109 7.24 3.04 -15.28
CA LEU A 109 8.59 3.52 -15.58
C LEU A 109 8.86 4.71 -14.67
N GLU A 110 9.90 4.63 -13.84
CA GLU A 110 10.24 5.63 -12.84
C GLU A 110 11.67 6.13 -13.04
N TYR A 111 11.83 7.44 -13.08
CA TYR A 111 13.12 8.11 -12.99
C TYR A 111 13.32 8.66 -11.60
N VAL A 112 14.48 8.38 -11.00
CA VAL A 112 14.84 8.78 -9.63
C VAL A 112 16.06 9.67 -9.68
N HIS A 113 15.95 10.84 -9.07
CA HIS A 113 17.06 11.78 -8.87
C HIS A 113 17.21 12.03 -7.35
N PRO A 114 18.09 11.30 -6.67
CA PRO A 114 18.35 11.50 -5.26
C PRO A 114 19.19 12.76 -5.03
N TYR A 115 19.18 13.27 -3.81
CA TYR A 115 20.02 14.37 -3.36
C TYR A 115 19.94 15.64 -4.23
N LEU A 116 18.72 16.12 -4.50
CA LEU A 116 18.49 17.32 -5.33
C LEU A 116 19.34 18.52 -4.91
N ASP A 117 19.56 18.71 -3.61
CA ASP A 117 20.32 19.82 -3.01
C ASP A 117 21.72 19.38 -2.57
N GLY A 118 22.21 18.25 -3.07
CA GLY A 118 23.50 17.66 -2.71
C GLY A 118 23.43 16.72 -1.51
N VAL A 119 24.48 15.89 -1.35
CA VAL A 119 24.57 14.81 -0.35
C VAL A 119 24.65 15.33 1.09
N ASN A 120 25.09 16.58 1.28
CA ASN A 120 25.27 17.17 2.60
C ASN A 120 23.98 17.78 3.17
N ASN A 121 22.91 17.86 2.39
CA ASN A 121 21.65 18.39 2.89
C ASN A 121 20.95 17.34 3.79
N PRO A 122 20.65 17.67 5.06
CA PRO A 122 20.04 16.73 6.01
C PRO A 122 18.62 16.31 5.62
N ARG A 123 17.97 17.02 4.70
CA ARG A 123 16.63 16.69 4.20
C ARG A 123 16.62 15.59 3.14
N ASN A 124 17.77 15.22 2.55
CA ASN A 124 17.90 14.14 1.56
C ASN A 124 16.82 14.17 0.46
N ARG A 125 16.58 15.34 -0.11
CA ARG A 125 15.50 15.50 -1.08
C ARG A 125 15.72 14.61 -2.30
N THR A 126 14.73 13.78 -2.60
CA THR A 126 14.73 12.90 -3.77
C THR A 126 13.55 13.27 -4.67
N PHE A 127 13.86 13.58 -5.92
CA PHE A 127 12.84 13.78 -6.96
C PHE A 127 12.58 12.46 -7.67
N LYS A 128 11.31 12.15 -7.87
CA LYS A 128 10.85 10.99 -8.64
C LYS A 128 9.81 11.42 -9.64
N THR A 129 9.95 10.98 -10.86
CA THR A 129 8.88 11.09 -11.87
C THR A 129 8.60 9.72 -12.43
N SER A 130 7.33 9.40 -12.65
CA SER A 130 6.92 8.11 -13.17
C SER A 130 5.79 8.26 -14.18
N ILE A 131 5.85 7.41 -15.19
CA ILE A 131 4.74 7.12 -16.11
C ILE A 131 4.21 5.76 -15.69
N PHE A 132 2.92 5.63 -15.55
CA PHE A 132 2.29 4.39 -15.10
C PHE A 132 1.03 4.07 -15.89
N ASN A 133 0.74 2.79 -15.98
CA ASN A 133 -0.53 2.24 -16.42
C ASN A 133 -0.86 1.06 -15.51
N SER A 134 -2.05 1.01 -14.95
CA SER A 134 -2.51 -0.06 -14.07
C SER A 134 -3.96 -0.38 -14.35
N SER A 135 -4.28 -1.67 -14.37
CA SER A 135 -5.65 -2.17 -14.44
C SER A 135 -5.96 -2.91 -13.14
N LYS A 136 -7.09 -2.64 -12.51
CA LYS A 136 -7.47 -3.27 -11.24
C LYS A 136 -8.97 -3.50 -11.17
N LEU A 137 -9.36 -4.67 -10.66
CA LEU A 137 -10.75 -4.92 -10.30
C LEU A 137 -11.23 -3.92 -9.24
N SER A 138 -12.37 -3.30 -9.52
CA SER A 138 -12.96 -2.36 -8.59
C SER A 138 -13.71 -3.08 -7.47
N PRO A 139 -13.32 -2.91 -6.20
CA PRO A 139 -14.07 -3.48 -5.10
C PRO A 139 -15.42 -2.81 -4.88
N VAL A 140 -15.65 -1.67 -5.52
CA VAL A 140 -16.89 -0.89 -5.40
C VAL A 140 -17.99 -1.48 -6.28
N PHE A 141 -17.64 -1.95 -7.47
CA PHE A 141 -18.58 -2.44 -8.50
C PHE A 141 -18.61 -3.97 -8.62
N THR A 142 -18.20 -4.69 -7.61
CA THR A 142 -18.41 -6.14 -7.50
C THR A 142 -19.82 -6.42 -6.99
N GLY A 143 -20.36 -7.60 -7.25
CA GLY A 143 -21.62 -8.05 -6.66
C GLY A 143 -21.61 -7.95 -5.14
N GLY A 144 -22.77 -7.79 -4.54
CA GLY A 144 -22.90 -7.81 -3.07
C GLY A 144 -22.76 -9.22 -2.49
N PRO A 145 -22.78 -9.37 -1.15
CA PRO A 145 -22.60 -10.66 -0.50
C PRO A 145 -23.50 -11.77 -1.07
N GLY A 146 -22.90 -12.87 -1.50
CA GLY A 146 -23.59 -14.01 -2.11
C GLY A 146 -23.99 -13.86 -3.58
N PHE A 147 -23.63 -12.74 -4.24
CA PHE A 147 -23.95 -12.47 -5.65
C PHE A 147 -22.72 -12.05 -6.47
N GLU A 148 -21.52 -12.29 -5.96
CA GLU A 148 -20.26 -11.85 -6.57
C GLU A 148 -20.05 -12.48 -7.96
N GLU A 149 -20.51 -13.72 -8.18
CA GLU A 149 -20.42 -14.41 -9.47
C GLU A 149 -21.54 -14.02 -10.45
N ALA A 150 -22.61 -13.39 -9.97
CA ALA A 150 -23.78 -13.05 -10.79
C ALA A 150 -23.66 -11.69 -11.48
N VAL A 151 -22.71 -10.86 -11.07
CA VAL A 151 -22.52 -9.48 -11.57
C VAL A 151 -21.15 -9.40 -12.22
N ALA A 152 -21.11 -8.97 -13.49
CA ALA A 152 -19.84 -8.79 -14.19
C ALA A 152 -18.97 -7.73 -13.45
N PRO A 153 -17.70 -8.04 -13.17
CA PRO A 153 -16.80 -7.13 -12.51
C PRO A 153 -16.45 -5.93 -13.39
N ILE A 154 -16.16 -4.79 -12.76
CA ILE A 154 -15.64 -3.60 -13.45
C ILE A 154 -14.15 -3.47 -13.18
N LEU A 155 -13.37 -3.37 -14.24
CA LEU A 155 -11.95 -3.01 -14.21
C LEU A 155 -11.81 -1.49 -14.22
N VAL A 156 -10.90 -0.98 -13.42
CA VAL A 156 -10.50 0.43 -13.39
C VAL A 156 -9.08 0.55 -13.90
N ASP A 157 -8.96 1.05 -15.12
CA ASP A 157 -7.67 1.36 -15.73
C ASP A 157 -7.25 2.78 -15.35
N ARG A 158 -6.02 2.95 -14.89
CA ARG A 158 -5.42 4.24 -14.59
C ARG A 158 -4.13 4.38 -15.37
N ALA A 159 -4.04 5.39 -16.20
CA ALA A 159 -2.84 5.75 -16.94
C ALA A 159 -2.47 7.20 -16.65
N GLY A 160 -1.20 7.46 -16.37
CA GLY A 160 -0.85 8.82 -16.00
C GLY A 160 0.64 9.07 -15.78
N VAL A 161 0.89 10.30 -15.35
CA VAL A 161 2.22 10.79 -14.98
C VAL A 161 2.18 11.32 -13.56
N LYS A 162 3.19 10.98 -12.78
CA LYS A 162 3.35 11.42 -11.40
C LYS A 162 4.73 12.02 -11.22
N ALA A 163 4.82 13.19 -10.59
CA ALA A 163 6.07 13.82 -10.19
C ALA A 163 6.02 14.16 -8.71
N THR A 164 6.98 13.67 -7.94
CA THR A 164 7.01 13.81 -6.48
C THR A 164 8.39 14.17 -5.97
N ILE A 165 8.42 14.87 -4.85
CA ILE A 165 9.61 15.11 -4.04
C ILE A 165 9.38 14.44 -2.68
N THR A 166 10.34 13.62 -2.28
CA THR A 166 10.37 13.03 -0.92
C THR A 166 11.53 13.64 -0.17
N GLU A 167 11.31 14.09 1.06
CA GLU A 167 12.34 14.62 1.93
C GLU A 167 12.23 14.08 3.36
N ASP A 168 13.35 13.97 4.05
CA ASP A 168 13.42 13.64 5.46
C ASP A 168 13.09 14.91 6.27
N PHE A 169 11.90 14.96 6.87
CA PHE A 169 11.48 16.07 7.72
C PHE A 169 12.16 15.99 9.10
N THR A 170 12.24 14.77 9.63
CA THR A 170 13.03 14.40 10.80
C THR A 170 13.64 13.01 10.54
N ARG A 171 14.50 12.53 11.46
CA ARG A 171 15.05 11.15 11.36
C ARG A 171 13.99 10.04 11.30
N GLN A 172 12.79 10.33 11.79
CA GLN A 172 11.67 9.38 11.91
C GLN A 172 10.46 9.77 11.04
N SER A 173 10.55 10.91 10.34
CA SER A 173 9.42 11.44 9.56
C SER A 173 9.85 11.76 8.14
N LYS A 174 9.09 11.27 7.18
CA LYS A 174 9.25 11.57 5.74
C LYS A 174 8.05 12.33 5.23
N LEU A 175 8.32 13.36 4.45
CA LEU A 175 7.31 14.12 3.71
C LEU A 175 7.47 13.82 2.23
N THR A 176 6.39 13.39 1.58
CA THR A 176 6.32 13.26 0.12
C THR A 176 5.22 14.17 -0.39
N TYR A 177 5.53 14.97 -1.38
CA TYR A 177 4.55 15.85 -2.03
C TYR A 177 4.79 15.90 -3.54
N GLY A 178 3.74 16.15 -4.30
CA GLY A 178 3.86 16.16 -5.74
C GLY A 178 2.55 16.36 -6.47
N VAL A 179 2.59 16.15 -7.77
CA VAL A 179 1.46 16.29 -8.69
C VAL A 179 1.23 14.96 -9.41
N VAL A 180 -0.04 14.66 -9.62
CA VAL A 180 -0.49 13.49 -10.38
C VAL A 180 -1.46 13.98 -11.46
N LEU A 181 -1.24 13.50 -12.67
CA LEU A 181 -2.13 13.67 -13.81
C LEU A 181 -2.49 12.29 -14.32
N GLU A 182 -3.76 11.92 -14.27
CA GLU A 182 -4.19 10.59 -14.69
C GLU A 182 -5.49 10.61 -15.48
N GLU A 183 -5.64 9.67 -16.38
CA GLU A 183 -6.87 9.30 -17.04
C GLU A 183 -7.34 7.98 -16.45
N ILE A 184 -8.59 7.94 -16.03
CA ILE A 184 -9.23 6.76 -15.46
C ILE A 184 -10.27 6.28 -16.47
N THR A 185 -10.21 5.01 -16.85
CA THR A 185 -11.17 4.36 -17.75
C THR A 185 -11.75 3.14 -17.02
N THR A 186 -13.08 3.04 -16.99
CA THR A 186 -13.76 1.88 -16.43
C THR A 186 -14.19 0.94 -17.55
N ARG A 187 -13.87 -0.36 -17.40
CA ARG A 187 -14.15 -1.39 -18.43
C ARG A 187 -14.88 -2.57 -17.84
N ASP A 188 -15.64 -3.24 -18.69
CA ASP A 188 -16.21 -4.55 -18.39
C ASP A 188 -15.17 -5.69 -18.64
N GLU A 189 -15.55 -6.91 -18.33
CA GLU A 189 -14.72 -8.11 -18.54
C GLU A 189 -14.29 -8.35 -20.00
N ASN A 190 -15.01 -7.76 -20.96
CA ASN A 190 -14.68 -7.83 -22.40
C ASN A 190 -13.76 -6.69 -22.85
N GLY A 191 -13.27 -5.86 -21.89
CA GLY A 191 -12.42 -4.72 -22.18
C GLY A 191 -13.16 -3.51 -22.78
N LYS A 192 -14.49 -3.54 -22.86
CA LYS A 192 -15.31 -2.44 -23.38
C LYS A 192 -15.57 -1.41 -22.30
N ILE A 193 -15.53 -0.12 -22.66
CA ILE A 193 -15.82 0.99 -21.73
C ILE A 193 -17.23 0.81 -21.17
N SER A 194 -17.35 0.81 -19.84
CA SER A 194 -18.60 0.69 -19.12
C SER A 194 -18.86 1.94 -18.30
N SER A 195 -19.94 2.65 -18.59
CA SER A 195 -20.36 3.86 -17.85
C SER A 195 -21.14 3.56 -16.57
N ASN A 196 -21.66 2.35 -16.42
CA ASN A 196 -22.47 1.93 -15.28
C ASN A 196 -22.07 0.54 -14.80
N GLY A 197 -22.12 0.32 -13.48
CA GLY A 197 -22.03 -1.02 -12.91
C GLY A 197 -23.31 -1.83 -13.18
N GLN A 198 -23.21 -3.15 -13.14
CA GLN A 198 -24.36 -4.04 -13.23
C GLN A 198 -24.92 -4.32 -11.82
N VAL A 199 -26.22 -4.48 -11.68
CA VAL A 199 -26.89 -4.76 -10.40
C VAL A 199 -27.87 -5.89 -10.56
N LEU A 200 -27.87 -6.85 -9.64
CA LEU A 200 -28.85 -7.93 -9.57
C LEU A 200 -30.18 -7.43 -9.00
N LEU A 201 -31.25 -7.61 -9.76
CA LEU A 201 -32.61 -7.30 -9.35
C LEU A 201 -33.18 -8.39 -8.40
N PRO A 202 -34.21 -8.08 -7.58
CA PRO A 202 -34.85 -9.07 -6.71
C PRO A 202 -35.45 -10.29 -7.43
N ASN A 203 -35.77 -10.14 -8.71
CA ASN A 203 -36.31 -11.21 -9.56
C ASN A 203 -35.21 -12.08 -10.23
N GLY A 204 -33.92 -11.88 -9.88
CA GLY A 204 -32.79 -12.59 -10.48
C GLY A 204 -32.32 -12.04 -11.84
N GLY A 205 -32.96 -10.98 -12.36
CA GLY A 205 -32.52 -10.31 -13.58
C GLY A 205 -31.34 -9.36 -13.34
N ILE A 206 -30.53 -9.12 -14.38
CA ILE A 206 -29.40 -8.16 -14.31
C ILE A 206 -29.87 -6.83 -14.89
N ASN A 207 -29.67 -5.76 -14.13
CA ASN A 207 -29.86 -4.38 -14.57
C ASN A 207 -28.49 -3.79 -14.96
N VAL A 208 -28.32 -3.42 -16.21
CA VAL A 208 -27.10 -2.79 -16.73
C VAL A 208 -26.98 -1.30 -16.43
N ASN A 209 -28.05 -0.68 -15.93
CA ASN A 209 -28.10 0.74 -15.56
C ASN A 209 -27.95 0.90 -14.03
N GLY A 210 -26.98 0.26 -13.45
CA GLY A 210 -26.63 0.42 -12.04
C GLY A 210 -25.85 1.72 -11.74
N PRO A 211 -25.12 1.78 -10.63
CA PRO A 211 -24.37 2.96 -10.24
C PRO A 211 -23.40 3.42 -11.34
N PRO A 212 -23.31 4.73 -11.63
CA PRO A 212 -22.34 5.24 -12.58
C PRO A 212 -20.92 4.96 -12.12
N THR A 213 -20.08 4.48 -13.03
CA THR A 213 -18.70 4.09 -12.74
C THR A 213 -17.79 5.30 -12.61
N THR A 214 -18.07 6.38 -13.36
CA THR A 214 -17.25 7.59 -13.40
C THR A 214 -18.09 8.83 -13.05
N LEU A 215 -17.40 9.92 -12.71
CA LEU A 215 -18.06 11.19 -12.41
C LEU A 215 -18.70 11.79 -13.66
N SER A 216 -17.98 11.71 -14.80
CA SER A 216 -18.47 12.17 -16.10
C SER A 216 -19.69 11.39 -16.61
N GLY A 217 -19.87 10.14 -16.16
CA GLY A 217 -20.88 9.21 -16.66
C GLY A 217 -20.57 8.65 -18.05
N THR A 218 -19.36 8.87 -18.58
CA THR A 218 -18.92 8.37 -19.88
C THR A 218 -18.07 7.10 -19.81
N GLY A 219 -17.66 6.68 -18.60
CA GLY A 219 -16.70 5.63 -18.38
C GLY A 219 -15.24 6.11 -18.43
N ILE A 220 -15.00 7.43 -18.65
CA ILE A 220 -13.67 8.02 -18.69
C ILE A 220 -13.68 9.31 -17.88
N ASP A 221 -12.77 9.44 -16.91
CA ASP A 221 -12.51 10.66 -16.15
C ASP A 221 -11.04 11.07 -16.31
N ARG A 222 -10.77 12.37 -16.31
CA ARG A 222 -9.43 12.94 -16.27
C ARG A 222 -9.25 13.73 -15.00
N VAL A 223 -8.21 13.41 -14.25
CA VAL A 223 -7.99 13.96 -12.92
C VAL A 223 -6.59 14.55 -12.81
N ALA A 224 -6.52 15.75 -12.27
CA ALA A 224 -5.29 16.40 -11.87
C ALA A 224 -5.37 16.70 -10.38
N PHE A 225 -4.39 16.27 -9.59
CA PHE A 225 -4.38 16.54 -8.16
C PHE A 225 -2.98 16.71 -7.58
N LEU A 226 -2.91 17.45 -6.49
CA LEU A 226 -1.73 17.55 -5.65
C LEU A 226 -1.82 16.47 -4.57
N GLN A 227 -0.73 15.75 -4.37
CA GLN A 227 -0.61 14.71 -3.36
C GLN A 227 0.35 15.16 -2.27
N GLY A 228 -0.02 14.95 -1.01
CA GLY A 228 0.83 15.11 0.15
C GLY A 228 0.76 13.87 1.03
N ASN A 229 1.89 13.38 1.50
CA ASN A 229 1.97 12.24 2.41
C ASN A 229 3.03 12.52 3.48
N ILE A 230 2.65 12.37 4.75
CA ILE A 230 3.56 12.43 5.89
C ILE A 230 3.54 11.06 6.56
N THR A 231 4.71 10.43 6.63
CA THR A 231 4.90 9.18 7.35
C THR A 231 5.82 9.43 8.54
N GLN A 232 5.33 9.14 9.74
CA GLN A 232 6.14 9.11 10.96
C GLN A 232 6.21 7.66 11.44
N ASP A 233 7.43 7.14 11.58
CA ASP A 233 7.69 5.78 12.04
C ASP A 233 8.66 5.79 13.20
N ASN A 234 8.12 5.60 14.41
CA ASN A 234 8.86 5.51 15.66
C ASN A 234 8.98 4.05 16.12
N THR A 235 8.74 3.10 15.25
CA THR A 235 8.84 1.68 15.60
C THR A 235 10.29 1.23 15.77
N LYS A 236 10.50 0.30 16.67
CA LYS A 236 11.80 -0.34 16.94
C LYS A 236 11.60 -1.85 17.05
N PHE A 237 12.61 -2.59 16.62
CA PHE A 237 12.68 -4.03 16.90
C PHE A 237 13.36 -4.25 18.24
N VAL A 238 12.64 -4.88 19.18
CA VAL A 238 13.15 -5.25 20.49
C VAL A 238 12.94 -6.73 20.70
N ASN A 239 14.04 -7.48 20.78
CA ASN A 239 14.04 -8.93 20.95
C ASN A 239 13.15 -9.67 19.94
N GLY A 240 13.05 -9.18 18.70
CA GLY A 240 12.20 -9.76 17.65
C GLY A 240 10.75 -9.28 17.62
N ALA A 241 10.32 -8.42 18.55
CA ALA A 241 9.02 -7.75 18.53
C ALA A 241 9.12 -6.33 17.97
N ILE A 242 8.10 -5.90 17.27
CA ILE A 242 7.91 -4.50 16.90
C ILE A 242 7.24 -3.78 18.07
N VAL A 243 7.81 -2.65 18.50
CA VAL A 243 7.25 -1.78 19.56
C VAL A 243 7.35 -0.31 19.11
N GLY A 244 6.45 0.55 19.59
CA GLY A 244 6.42 1.96 19.22
C GLY A 244 5.14 2.38 18.51
N ASP A 245 5.22 3.38 17.64
CA ASP A 245 4.07 3.87 16.90
C ASP A 245 4.43 4.25 15.46
N ARG A 246 3.46 4.08 14.56
CA ARG A 246 3.52 4.50 13.17
C ARG A 246 2.28 5.33 12.86
N LYS A 247 2.49 6.46 12.16
CA LYS A 247 1.43 7.38 11.74
C LYS A 247 1.64 7.72 10.28
N ILE A 248 0.57 7.62 9.50
CA ILE A 248 0.58 7.96 8.08
C ILE A 248 -0.60 8.90 7.84
N PHE A 249 -0.32 10.07 7.30
CA PHE A 249 -1.35 10.99 6.85
C PHE A 249 -1.13 11.27 5.37
N GLN A 250 -2.17 11.06 4.58
CA GLN A 250 -2.19 11.34 3.15
C GLN A 250 -3.31 12.31 2.82
N VAL A 251 -3.05 13.25 1.93
CA VAL A 251 -4.03 14.17 1.36
C VAL A 251 -3.83 14.28 -0.14
N ASP A 252 -4.92 14.19 -0.88
CA ASP A 252 -4.97 14.40 -2.33
C ASP A 252 -5.95 15.54 -2.60
N GLN A 253 -5.46 16.64 -3.17
CA GLN A 253 -6.25 17.81 -3.51
C GLN A 253 -6.50 17.84 -5.01
N GLY A 254 -7.71 17.51 -5.45
CA GLY A 254 -8.16 17.65 -6.83
C GLY A 254 -8.16 19.12 -7.26
N LEU A 255 -7.68 19.41 -8.45
CA LEU A 255 -7.51 20.77 -8.93
C LEU A 255 -8.71 21.29 -9.74
N GLY A 256 -9.62 20.41 -10.18
CA GLY A 256 -10.77 20.80 -10.98
C GLY A 256 -10.42 21.48 -12.31
N ILE A 257 -9.25 21.14 -12.88
CA ILE A 257 -8.75 21.79 -14.11
C ILE A 257 -9.33 21.09 -15.33
N GLY A 258 -10.09 21.80 -16.12
CA GLY A 258 -10.75 21.31 -17.34
C GLY A 258 -12.23 20.99 -17.14
N SER A 259 -12.95 20.69 -18.24
CA SER A 259 -14.35 20.31 -18.20
C SER A 259 -14.47 18.90 -17.60
N ASN A 260 -15.34 18.74 -16.60
CA ASN A 260 -15.63 17.48 -15.89
C ASN A 260 -14.45 16.92 -15.07
N SER A 261 -13.43 17.71 -14.74
CA SER A 261 -12.38 17.31 -13.83
C SER A 261 -12.86 17.48 -12.38
N PRO A 262 -12.76 16.44 -11.52
CA PRO A 262 -13.29 16.51 -10.17
C PRO A 262 -12.52 17.49 -9.29
N LEU A 263 -13.24 18.26 -8.49
CA LEU A 263 -12.71 19.11 -7.42
C LEU A 263 -12.99 18.43 -6.09
N PHE A 264 -11.93 17.94 -5.44
CA PHE A 264 -12.06 17.18 -4.19
C PHE A 264 -10.88 17.41 -3.25
N ASN A 265 -11.10 17.12 -1.98
CA ASN A 265 -10.05 16.89 -1.00
C ASN A 265 -10.27 15.50 -0.40
N ARG A 266 -9.39 14.57 -0.74
CA ARG A 266 -9.39 13.20 -0.23
C ARG A 266 -8.27 13.07 0.78
N HIS A 267 -8.59 12.62 1.98
CA HIS A 267 -7.62 12.50 3.06
C HIS A 267 -7.77 11.18 3.80
N GLN A 268 -6.65 10.66 4.28
CA GLN A 268 -6.57 9.40 5.01
C GLN A 268 -5.60 9.55 6.17
N LEU A 269 -5.97 8.98 7.31
CA LEU A 269 -5.13 8.92 8.51
C LEU A 269 -5.06 7.47 8.98
N THR A 270 -3.85 6.94 9.06
CA THR A 270 -3.59 5.62 9.64
C THR A 270 -2.72 5.76 10.87
N LEU A 271 -3.17 5.17 11.96
CA LEU A 271 -2.46 5.16 13.24
C LEU A 271 -2.28 3.71 13.68
N THR A 272 -1.06 3.32 13.98
CA THR A 272 -0.77 2.00 14.53
C THR A 272 0.15 2.15 15.74
N LYS A 273 -0.22 1.53 16.86
CA LYS A 273 0.56 1.55 18.10
C LYS A 273 0.84 0.15 18.57
N PHE A 274 2.11 -0.14 18.84
CA PHE A 274 2.61 -1.41 19.33
C PHE A 274 3.04 -1.23 20.80
N ILE A 275 2.26 -1.78 21.71
CA ILE A 275 2.41 -1.63 23.17
C ILE A 275 2.92 -2.95 23.74
N PRO A 276 4.15 -2.99 24.27
CA PRO A 276 4.62 -4.19 24.96
C PRO A 276 3.83 -4.37 26.26
N LEU A 277 3.28 -5.58 26.46
CA LEU A 277 2.47 -5.91 27.66
C LEU A 277 3.31 -6.31 28.88
N ARG A 278 4.64 -6.38 28.71
CA ARG A 278 5.62 -6.62 29.80
C ARG A 278 6.74 -5.61 29.66
N GLN A 279 7.40 -5.30 30.78
CA GLN A 279 8.65 -4.52 30.73
C GLN A 279 9.67 -5.20 29.83
N VAL A 280 10.21 -4.43 28.90
CA VAL A 280 11.15 -4.95 27.90
C VAL A 280 12.56 -4.74 28.43
N GLU A 281 13.25 -5.82 28.72
CA GLU A 281 14.70 -5.80 28.95
C GLU A 281 15.40 -5.99 27.61
N GLU A 282 16.10 -4.97 27.11
CA GLU A 282 16.84 -5.09 25.87
C GLU A 282 18.13 -5.89 26.07
N GLY A 283 18.43 -6.82 25.17
CA GLY A 283 19.69 -7.54 25.17
C GLY A 283 19.65 -8.89 24.44
N PRO A 284 20.81 -9.41 24.06
CA PRO A 284 20.90 -10.72 23.42
C PRO A 284 20.41 -11.82 24.36
N GLY A 285 19.56 -12.73 23.83
CA GLY A 285 19.00 -13.86 24.59
C GLY A 285 17.80 -13.55 25.47
N LYS A 286 17.33 -12.30 25.49
CA LYS A 286 16.10 -11.95 26.22
C LYS A 286 14.86 -12.40 25.42
N PRO A 287 13.79 -12.82 26.13
CA PRO A 287 12.57 -13.31 25.48
C PRO A 287 11.84 -12.16 24.76
N GLN A 288 11.20 -12.50 23.65
CA GLN A 288 10.31 -11.60 22.94
C GLN A 288 9.12 -11.21 23.83
N PRO A 289 8.79 -9.93 23.96
CA PRO A 289 7.64 -9.51 24.76
C PRO A 289 6.32 -9.79 24.01
N PRO A 290 5.24 -10.10 24.72
CA PRO A 290 3.90 -10.03 24.14
C PRO A 290 3.54 -8.56 23.86
N VAL A 291 2.84 -8.30 22.75
CA VAL A 291 2.53 -6.95 22.26
C VAL A 291 1.04 -6.81 21.99
N LEU A 292 0.45 -5.73 22.46
CA LEU A 292 -0.86 -5.26 22.04
C LEU A 292 -0.68 -4.30 20.87
N VAL A 293 -1.29 -4.60 19.74
CA VAL A 293 -1.35 -3.74 18.56
C VAL A 293 -2.71 -3.08 18.53
N LEU A 294 -2.73 -1.75 18.49
CA LEU A 294 -3.93 -0.95 18.26
C LEU A 294 -3.79 -0.28 16.90
N HIS A 295 -4.80 -0.45 16.06
CA HIS A 295 -4.85 0.09 14.71
C HIS A 295 -6.10 0.92 14.51
N GLY A 296 -5.97 2.06 13.86
CA GLY A 296 -7.07 2.92 13.44
C GLY A 296 -6.80 3.48 12.06
N HIS A 297 -7.80 3.44 11.22
CA HIS A 297 -7.77 4.05 9.89
C HIS A 297 -9.04 4.88 9.70
N TYR A 298 -8.86 6.10 9.25
CA TYR A 298 -9.93 6.98 8.82
C TYR A 298 -9.63 7.44 7.40
N ALA A 299 -10.63 7.37 6.54
CA ALA A 299 -10.55 7.93 5.19
C ALA A 299 -11.79 8.76 4.90
N GLY A 300 -11.60 9.92 4.28
CA GLY A 300 -12.67 10.85 3.99
C GLY A 300 -12.43 11.64 2.70
N CYS A 301 -13.52 12.12 2.11
CA CYS A 301 -13.51 12.97 0.93
C CYS A 301 -14.51 14.12 1.05
N VAL A 302 -14.05 15.33 0.75
CA VAL A 302 -14.87 16.54 0.60
C VAL A 302 -14.87 16.95 -0.86
N GLY A 303 -16.02 17.32 -1.42
CA GLY A 303 -16.18 17.65 -2.83
C GLY A 303 -16.61 16.46 -3.68
N ASP A 304 -16.17 16.40 -4.92
CA ASP A 304 -16.57 15.36 -5.87
C ASP A 304 -15.93 14.02 -5.50
N LEU A 305 -16.71 12.94 -5.53
CA LEU A 305 -16.22 11.59 -5.31
C LEU A 305 -16.79 10.67 -6.39
N PRO A 306 -16.00 10.31 -7.40
CA PRO A 306 -16.37 9.28 -8.35
C PRO A 306 -16.46 7.91 -7.69
N GLY A 307 -17.31 7.03 -8.23
CA GLY A 307 -17.55 5.71 -7.67
C GLY A 307 -16.28 4.86 -7.56
N TYR A 308 -15.38 4.92 -8.53
CA TYR A 308 -14.11 4.17 -8.51
C TYR A 308 -13.14 4.59 -7.40
N ASP A 309 -13.31 5.78 -6.82
CA ASP A 309 -12.48 6.33 -5.73
C ASP A 309 -13.19 6.28 -4.36
N ALA A 310 -14.43 5.77 -4.30
CA ALA A 310 -15.11 5.56 -3.03
C ALA A 310 -14.33 4.58 -2.16
N PHE A 311 -14.26 4.87 -0.87
CA PHE A 311 -13.52 4.04 0.07
C PHE A 311 -14.26 2.72 0.29
N ALA A 312 -13.64 1.62 -0.16
CA ALA A 312 -14.18 0.27 0.00
C ALA A 312 -13.90 -0.25 1.41
N LEU A 313 -14.93 -0.78 2.07
CA LEU A 313 -14.89 -1.30 3.42
C LEU A 313 -15.01 -2.83 3.40
N GLY A 314 -14.16 -3.51 4.18
CA GLY A 314 -14.04 -4.97 4.23
C GLY A 314 -12.90 -5.51 3.38
N GLY A 315 -12.36 -6.64 3.81
CA GLY A 315 -11.27 -7.33 3.13
C GLY A 315 -10.03 -7.56 4.00
N PRO A 316 -9.03 -8.28 3.48
CA PRO A 316 -7.85 -8.70 4.25
C PRO A 316 -7.06 -7.54 4.88
N ASN A 317 -7.07 -6.37 4.24
CA ASN A 317 -6.36 -5.16 4.70
C ASN A 317 -7.28 -4.13 5.37
N SER A 318 -8.57 -4.41 5.48
CA SER A 318 -9.61 -3.58 6.11
C SER A 318 -10.17 -4.34 7.32
N VAL A 319 -11.32 -4.97 7.20
CA VAL A 319 -11.92 -5.84 8.22
C VAL A 319 -11.79 -7.28 7.76
N ARG A 320 -10.99 -8.08 8.46
CA ARG A 320 -10.74 -9.50 8.13
C ARG A 320 -12.03 -10.34 8.21
N GLY A 321 -12.10 -11.43 7.47
CA GLY A 321 -13.30 -12.28 7.41
C GLY A 321 -14.31 -11.87 6.35
N TYR A 322 -14.12 -10.71 5.72
CA TYR A 322 -14.92 -10.23 4.60
C TYR A 322 -14.10 -10.19 3.30
N THR A 323 -14.77 -10.31 2.17
CA THR A 323 -14.16 -10.06 0.87
C THR A 323 -13.94 -8.56 0.67
N LYS A 324 -13.09 -8.20 -0.31
CA LYS A 324 -12.72 -6.80 -0.54
C LYS A 324 -13.94 -5.98 -0.98
N GLY A 325 -14.29 -4.96 -0.16
CA GLY A 325 -15.45 -4.08 -0.42
C GLY A 325 -16.82 -4.68 -0.06
N GLU A 326 -16.87 -5.88 0.51
CA GLU A 326 -18.12 -6.57 0.85
C GLU A 326 -19.02 -5.78 1.79
N LEU A 327 -18.43 -5.06 2.75
CA LEU A 327 -19.19 -4.27 3.71
C LEU A 327 -19.78 -2.99 3.11
N GLY A 328 -19.11 -2.39 2.14
CA GLY A 328 -19.61 -1.19 1.50
C GLY A 328 -18.56 -0.38 0.78
N ALA A 329 -19.00 0.72 0.19
CA ALA A 329 -18.20 1.76 -0.39
C ALA A 329 -18.81 3.11 -0.04
N ALA A 330 -18.02 4.02 0.51
CA ALA A 330 -18.53 5.24 1.11
C ALA A 330 -17.59 6.43 0.90
N ARG A 331 -18.11 7.61 1.20
CA ARG A 331 -17.36 8.87 1.18
C ARG A 331 -16.42 9.00 2.38
N ASN A 332 -16.84 8.53 3.55
CA ASN A 332 -16.06 8.52 4.77
C ASN A 332 -16.16 7.14 5.42
N ILE A 333 -15.02 6.61 5.85
CA ILE A 333 -14.97 5.34 6.57
C ILE A 333 -14.10 5.47 7.80
N VAL A 334 -14.41 4.65 8.80
CA VAL A 334 -13.55 4.43 9.96
C VAL A 334 -13.35 2.93 10.15
N GLU A 335 -12.13 2.55 10.42
CA GLU A 335 -11.73 1.18 10.74
C GLU A 335 -10.90 1.18 12.01
N VAL A 336 -11.20 0.28 12.92
CA VAL A 336 -10.46 0.11 14.17
C VAL A 336 -10.17 -1.37 14.39
N GLY A 337 -9.02 -1.65 14.96
CA GLY A 337 -8.60 -3.01 15.26
C GLY A 337 -7.73 -3.09 16.50
N ALA A 338 -7.84 -4.19 17.20
CA ALA A 338 -6.96 -4.57 18.30
C ALA A 338 -6.47 -5.99 18.09
N GLU A 339 -5.18 -6.22 18.32
CA GLU A 339 -4.55 -7.52 18.15
C GLU A 339 -3.56 -7.77 19.29
N VAL A 340 -3.69 -8.89 19.97
CA VAL A 340 -2.74 -9.31 21.01
C VAL A 340 -1.84 -10.39 20.45
N ARG A 341 -0.54 -10.11 20.39
CA ARG A 341 0.50 -10.98 19.86
C ARG A 341 1.27 -11.62 21.02
N VAL A 342 1.35 -12.94 21.02
CA VAL A 342 2.06 -13.72 22.05
C VAL A 342 3.11 -14.59 21.36
N PRO A 343 4.39 -14.40 21.68
CA PRO A 343 5.45 -15.25 21.14
C PRO A 343 5.43 -16.62 21.79
N ILE A 344 5.50 -17.69 20.99
CA ILE A 344 5.60 -19.08 21.43
C ILE A 344 6.76 -19.72 20.68
N LYS A 345 7.92 -19.85 21.33
CA LYS A 345 9.17 -20.31 20.68
C LYS A 345 9.50 -19.51 19.43
N ASN A 346 9.53 -20.13 18.26
CA ASN A 346 9.83 -19.52 16.96
C ASN A 346 8.57 -19.05 16.20
N THR A 347 7.41 -19.08 16.85
CA THR A 347 6.10 -18.79 16.27
C THR A 347 5.45 -17.69 17.08
N GLN A 348 4.62 -16.88 16.44
CA GLN A 348 3.81 -15.88 17.10
C GLN A 348 2.33 -16.26 16.91
N VAL A 349 1.61 -16.37 18.00
CA VAL A 349 0.15 -16.58 18.00
C VAL A 349 -0.51 -15.26 18.37
N TYR A 350 -1.61 -14.94 17.73
CA TYR A 350 -2.34 -13.70 18.00
C TYR A 350 -3.84 -13.90 17.92
N ALA A 351 -4.56 -13.09 18.68
CA ALA A 351 -6.01 -12.95 18.61
C ALA A 351 -6.34 -11.50 18.27
N PHE A 352 -7.38 -11.28 17.50
CA PHE A 352 -7.77 -9.95 17.05
C PHE A 352 -9.27 -9.74 17.06
N ALA A 353 -9.66 -8.46 17.11
CA ALA A 353 -11.01 -7.98 16.88
C ALA A 353 -10.94 -6.69 16.06
N GLU A 354 -11.81 -6.57 15.06
CA GLU A 354 -11.85 -5.44 14.13
C GLU A 354 -13.28 -4.98 13.90
N HIS A 355 -13.41 -3.70 13.60
CA HIS A 355 -14.69 -3.07 13.23
C HIS A 355 -14.48 -2.02 12.15
N GLY A 356 -15.38 -1.99 11.18
CA GLY A 356 -15.42 -0.99 10.14
C GLY A 356 -16.83 -0.40 9.97
N ASN A 357 -16.90 0.89 9.66
CA ASN A 357 -18.15 1.61 9.51
C ASN A 357 -18.04 2.70 8.43
N ASP A 358 -19.05 2.83 7.60
CA ASP A 358 -19.18 3.83 6.54
C ASP A 358 -19.69 5.20 7.01
N LEU A 359 -19.92 5.35 8.31
CA LEU A 359 -20.43 6.56 8.95
C LEU A 359 -21.75 7.09 8.32
N GLY A 360 -22.53 6.21 7.66
CA GLY A 360 -23.75 6.56 6.94
C GLY A 360 -23.51 7.39 5.66
N SER A 361 -22.26 7.48 5.19
CA SER A 361 -21.85 8.32 4.05
C SER A 361 -21.85 7.60 2.71
N SER A 362 -22.24 6.34 2.65
CA SER A 362 -22.41 5.59 1.40
C SER A 362 -23.45 6.21 0.46
N LYS A 363 -24.49 6.84 1.03
CA LYS A 363 -25.52 7.59 0.28
C LYS A 363 -24.95 8.80 -0.48
N ASP A 364 -23.80 9.33 -0.04
CA ASP A 364 -23.14 10.48 -0.63
C ASP A 364 -22.22 10.09 -1.81
N VAL A 365 -22.09 8.79 -2.10
CA VAL A 365 -21.44 8.28 -3.30
C VAL A 365 -22.46 8.21 -4.42
N LYS A 366 -22.11 8.71 -5.61
CA LYS A 366 -23.01 8.77 -6.78
C LYS A 366 -23.54 7.36 -7.12
N GLY A 367 -24.86 7.23 -7.14
CA GLY A 367 -25.53 5.94 -7.39
C GLY A 367 -25.56 4.98 -6.21
N ASN A 368 -25.02 5.36 -5.06
CA ASN A 368 -25.00 4.61 -3.80
C ASN A 368 -24.69 3.11 -3.99
N PRO A 369 -23.46 2.75 -4.37
CA PRO A 369 -23.09 1.35 -4.64
C PRO A 369 -23.35 0.42 -3.45
N THR A 370 -23.22 0.92 -2.22
CA THR A 370 -23.51 0.15 -1.01
C THR A 370 -24.95 -0.35 -0.98
N ALA A 371 -25.91 0.54 -1.23
CA ALA A 371 -27.32 0.15 -1.30
C ALA A 371 -27.65 -0.65 -2.57
N ALA A 372 -27.08 -0.26 -3.73
CA ALA A 372 -27.29 -0.93 -5.00
C ALA A 372 -26.88 -2.40 -4.95
N PHE A 373 -25.77 -2.70 -4.29
CA PHE A 373 -25.25 -4.08 -4.10
C PHE A 373 -25.66 -4.70 -2.76
N ARG A 374 -26.65 -4.12 -2.04
CA ARG A 374 -27.23 -4.63 -0.78
C ARG A 374 -26.20 -4.86 0.35
N ARG A 375 -25.17 -4.05 0.40
CA ARG A 375 -24.13 -4.09 1.43
C ARG A 375 -24.60 -3.41 2.70
N LYS A 376 -24.06 -3.81 3.87
CA LYS A 376 -24.53 -3.32 5.19
C LYS A 376 -23.97 -1.96 5.60
N GLY A 377 -22.86 -1.54 5.03
CA GLY A 377 -22.17 -0.29 5.41
C GLY A 377 -21.31 -0.40 6.68
N HIS A 378 -21.38 -1.50 7.41
CA HIS A 378 -20.62 -1.74 8.63
C HIS A 378 -20.43 -3.24 8.88
N GLY A 379 -19.39 -3.58 9.64
CA GLY A 379 -19.17 -4.95 10.05
C GLY A 379 -18.08 -5.07 11.09
N SER A 380 -18.13 -6.15 11.85
CA SER A 380 -17.14 -6.52 12.85
C SER A 380 -16.63 -7.91 12.55
N SER A 381 -15.40 -8.18 12.92
CA SER A 381 -14.83 -9.53 12.90
C SER A 381 -13.92 -9.75 14.09
N TYR A 382 -13.76 -11.01 14.44
CA TYR A 382 -12.79 -11.46 15.43
C TYR A 382 -12.18 -12.78 14.98
N GLY A 383 -10.99 -13.05 15.46
CA GLY A 383 -10.31 -14.24 15.01
C GLY A 383 -8.99 -14.50 15.72
N VAL A 384 -8.34 -15.54 15.26
CA VAL A 384 -7.02 -15.95 15.72
C VAL A 384 -6.10 -16.20 14.55
N GLY A 385 -4.82 -16.05 14.78
CA GLY A 385 -3.83 -16.30 13.76
C GLY A 385 -2.51 -16.81 14.31
N VAL A 386 -1.74 -17.38 13.42
CA VAL A 386 -0.39 -17.88 13.70
C VAL A 386 0.55 -17.31 12.65
N LYS A 387 1.67 -16.77 13.09
CA LYS A 387 2.74 -16.30 12.22
C LYS A 387 3.99 -17.17 12.40
N LEU A 388 4.46 -17.73 11.30
CA LEU A 388 5.69 -18.51 11.23
C LEU A 388 6.61 -17.85 10.17
N GLY A 389 7.65 -17.18 10.62
CA GLY A 389 8.51 -16.38 9.73
C GLY A 389 7.72 -15.28 9.05
N GLN A 390 7.63 -15.34 7.72
CA GLN A 390 6.87 -14.39 6.91
C GLN A 390 5.44 -14.85 6.59
N ILE A 391 5.07 -16.08 6.95
CA ILE A 391 3.75 -16.64 6.62
C ILE A 391 2.81 -16.42 7.80
N ARG A 392 1.61 -15.91 7.51
CA ARG A 392 0.49 -15.76 8.46
C ARG A 392 -0.68 -16.63 8.03
N ALA A 393 -1.17 -17.45 8.95
CA ALA A 393 -2.42 -18.18 8.81
C ALA A 393 -3.43 -17.60 9.79
N GLU A 394 -4.59 -17.20 9.31
CA GLU A 394 -5.61 -16.50 10.10
C GLU A 394 -6.98 -17.16 9.90
N TYR A 395 -7.70 -17.32 10.98
CA TYR A 395 -9.11 -17.69 10.94
C TYR A 395 -9.92 -16.55 11.54
N ALA A 396 -10.74 -15.93 10.71
CA ALA A 396 -11.59 -14.79 11.06
C ALA A 396 -13.07 -15.20 11.00
N VAL A 397 -13.84 -14.75 11.96
CA VAL A 397 -15.30 -14.94 12.00
C VAL A 397 -15.96 -13.58 11.73
N ASP A 398 -16.77 -13.54 10.70
CA ASP A 398 -17.68 -12.43 10.41
C ASP A 398 -18.80 -12.41 11.46
N HIS A 399 -18.88 -11.31 12.22
CA HIS A 399 -19.92 -11.15 13.23
C HIS A 399 -21.32 -10.93 12.62
N ASN A 400 -21.41 -10.42 11.39
CA ASN A 400 -22.68 -10.11 10.74
C ASN A 400 -23.46 -11.37 10.32
N CYS A 401 -22.74 -12.41 9.89
CA CYS A 401 -23.32 -13.66 9.38
C CYS A 401 -22.89 -14.89 10.17
N GLY A 402 -21.84 -14.77 11.01
CA GLY A 402 -21.25 -15.90 11.74
C GLY A 402 -20.40 -16.82 10.85
N THR A 403 -20.05 -16.39 9.65
CA THR A 403 -19.27 -17.18 8.72
C THR A 403 -17.80 -17.09 9.09
N GLY A 404 -17.14 -18.26 9.18
CA GLY A 404 -15.71 -18.35 9.41
C GLY A 404 -14.94 -18.33 8.08
N ALA A 405 -13.85 -17.59 8.02
CA ALA A 405 -12.99 -17.49 6.86
C ALA A 405 -11.54 -17.79 7.22
N LEU A 406 -10.90 -18.72 6.50
CA LEU A 406 -9.48 -19.02 6.63
C LEU A 406 -8.72 -18.26 5.55
N SER A 407 -7.66 -17.55 5.95
CA SER A 407 -6.75 -16.87 5.02
C SER A 407 -5.30 -17.22 5.32
N LEU A 408 -4.49 -17.24 4.27
CA LEU A 408 -3.04 -17.38 4.35
C LEU A 408 -2.44 -16.19 3.62
N GLN A 409 -1.50 -15.49 4.25
CA GLN A 409 -0.88 -14.29 3.71
C GLN A 409 0.62 -14.28 3.97
N PHE A 410 1.35 -13.55 3.15
CA PHE A 410 2.77 -13.31 3.32
C PHE A 410 3.03 -11.89 3.87
N GLY A 411 4.02 -11.75 4.74
CA GLY A 411 4.44 -10.48 5.31
C GLY A 411 3.72 -10.04 6.58
N GLU A 412 4.00 -8.81 7.00
CA GLU A 412 3.33 -8.14 8.13
C GLU A 412 2.05 -7.45 7.68
N ARG A 413 1.07 -7.36 8.57
CA ARG A 413 -0.17 -6.62 8.28
C ARG A 413 0.00 -5.11 8.55
N TYR A 414 0.75 -4.75 9.63
CA TYR A 414 0.91 -3.39 10.13
C TYR A 414 2.36 -2.94 10.13
#